data_7f056996e128c9d0ca5cd830bdc74609
#
_entry.id   7f056996e128c9d0ca5cd830bdc74609
#
_cell.length_a   1.000
_cell.length_b   1.000
_cell.length_c   1.000
_cell.angle_alpha   90.00
_cell.angle_beta   90.00
_cell.angle_gamma   90.00
#
_symmetry.space_group_name_H-M   'P 1'
#
loop_
_entity.id
_entity.type
_entity.pdbx_description
1 polymer ?
#
loop_
_entity_poly.entity_id
_entity_poly.type
_entity_poly.pdbx_seq_one_letter_code
_entity_poly.pdbx_strand_id
1 'polypeptide(L)'
;RSSAASDVYKRQRYGWIDCRNHELKHKTQEACEQQAKGCAFFQGKKYVINRGRLYTCTRAAYRIQENVIPYTDDAFLDLLDDEVSVEFQRNKLNTLLNARSTISCAYCDGLTEKSVKYRAAEQL
;
A
#
# COMPACT_ATOMS: atom_id res chain seq x y z
N ARG A 1 35.63 -3.27 6.04
CA ARG A 1 34.20 -3.28 5.80
C ARG A 1 33.63 -1.89 6.01
N SER A 2 32.93 -1.36 5.05
CA SER A 2 32.40 -0.01 5.18
C SER A 2 31.21 0.04 6.15
N SER A 3 31.08 1.13 6.89
CA SER A 3 29.94 1.37 7.77
C SER A 3 28.61 1.39 7.00
N ALA A 4 28.62 1.82 5.73
CA ALA A 4 27.44 1.83 4.87
C ALA A 4 26.86 0.43 4.64
N ALA A 5 27.70 -0.58 4.41
CA ALA A 5 27.24 -1.97 4.25
C ALA A 5 26.59 -2.51 5.53
N SER A 6 27.18 -2.18 6.68
CA SER A 6 26.62 -2.54 7.99
C SER A 6 25.26 -1.88 8.24
N ASP A 7 25.10 -0.60 7.86
CA ASP A 7 23.84 0.13 8.01
C ASP A 7 22.74 -0.43 7.10
N VAL A 8 23.07 -0.80 5.86
CA VAL A 8 22.11 -1.45 4.93
C VAL A 8 21.64 -2.77 5.53
N TYR A 9 22.54 -3.59 6.04
CA TYR A 9 22.19 -4.86 6.68
C TYR A 9 21.25 -4.65 7.88
N LYS A 10 21.54 -3.69 8.74
CA LYS A 10 20.72 -3.37 9.91
C LYS A 10 19.33 -2.91 9.50
N ARG A 11 19.21 -2.05 8.48
CA ARG A 11 17.93 -1.58 7.96
C ARG A 11 17.09 -2.73 7.42
N GLN A 12 17.67 -3.62 6.64
CA GLN A 12 16.98 -4.81 6.13
C GLN A 12 16.47 -5.67 7.28
N ARG A 13 17.26 -5.85 8.31
CA ARG A 13 16.89 -6.67 9.47
C ARG A 13 15.73 -6.07 10.27
N TYR A 14 15.73 -4.76 10.49
CA TYR A 14 14.70 -4.08 11.28
C TYR A 14 13.53 -3.59 10.46
N GLY A 15 13.68 -3.44 9.14
CA GLY A 15 12.67 -2.92 8.25
C GLY A 15 11.69 -3.96 7.71
N TRP A 16 11.91 -5.24 7.96
CA TRP A 16 11.01 -6.30 7.47
C TRP A 16 9.74 -6.34 8.28
N ILE A 17 8.63 -6.22 7.59
CA ILE A 17 7.30 -6.18 8.19
C ILE A 17 6.52 -7.38 7.73
N ASP A 18 5.78 -8.00 8.67
CA ASP A 18 4.91 -9.12 8.35
C ASP A 18 3.63 -8.61 7.70
N CYS A 19 3.47 -8.91 6.42
CA CYS A 19 2.31 -8.50 5.62
C CYS A 19 1.33 -9.64 5.36
N ARG A 20 1.49 -10.80 6.00
CA ARG A 20 0.72 -12.00 5.69
C ARG A 20 -0.71 -11.98 6.24
N ASN A 21 -0.97 -11.18 7.27
CA ASN A 21 -2.29 -11.08 7.87
C ASN A 21 -3.16 -10.11 7.08
N HIS A 22 -4.28 -10.62 6.53
CA HIS A 22 -5.23 -9.85 5.74
C HIS A 22 -6.60 -9.74 6.44
N GLU A 23 -6.64 -9.91 7.75
CA GLU A 23 -7.87 -9.77 8.52
C GLU A 23 -8.28 -8.29 8.64
N LEU A 24 -9.58 -8.05 8.79
CA LEU A 24 -10.11 -6.71 9.01
C LEU A 24 -9.66 -6.17 10.37
N LYS A 25 -8.89 -5.09 10.35
CA LYS A 25 -8.31 -4.48 11.56
C LYS A 25 -8.97 -3.15 11.91
N HIS A 26 -9.33 -2.37 10.88
CA HIS A 26 -9.89 -1.02 11.04
C HIS A 26 -11.28 -0.98 10.41
N LYS A 27 -12.31 -0.90 11.25
CA LYS A 27 -13.70 -1.03 10.81
C LYS A 27 -14.34 0.28 10.37
N THR A 28 -13.71 1.42 10.68
CA THR A 28 -14.25 2.74 10.35
C THR A 28 -13.34 3.47 9.38
N GLN A 29 -13.92 4.39 8.60
CA GLN A 29 -13.14 5.25 7.70
C GLN A 29 -12.12 6.09 8.48
N GLU A 30 -12.51 6.59 9.64
CA GLU A 30 -11.62 7.36 10.51
C GLU A 30 -10.41 6.54 10.95
N ALA A 31 -10.61 5.29 11.36
CA ALA A 31 -9.52 4.38 11.75
C ALA A 31 -8.57 4.11 10.59
N CYS A 32 -9.11 3.92 9.37
CA CYS A 32 -8.30 3.75 8.16
C CYS A 32 -7.46 5.00 7.86
N GLU A 33 -8.03 6.17 8.00
CA GLU A 33 -7.31 7.43 7.78
C GLU A 33 -6.21 7.65 8.82
N GLN A 34 -6.45 7.30 10.08
CA GLN A 34 -5.42 7.35 11.13
C GLN A 34 -4.29 6.37 10.83
N GLN A 35 -4.62 5.17 10.38
CA GLN A 35 -3.64 4.18 9.96
C GLN A 35 -2.78 4.71 8.81
N ALA A 36 -3.39 5.32 7.80
CA ALA A 36 -2.69 5.88 6.66
C ALA A 36 -1.77 7.05 7.03
N LYS A 37 -2.17 7.87 8.00
CA LYS A 37 -1.32 8.97 8.49
C LYS A 37 0.01 8.50 9.05
N GLY A 38 0.02 7.35 9.69
CA GLY A 38 1.24 6.77 10.26
C GLY A 38 2.03 5.90 9.28
N CYS A 39 1.51 5.65 8.09
CA CYS A 39 2.11 4.71 7.15
C CYS A 39 3.09 5.40 6.20
N ALA A 40 4.35 4.99 6.24
CA ALA A 40 5.40 5.56 5.39
C ALA A 40 5.14 5.35 3.89
N PHE A 41 4.53 4.23 3.50
CA PHE A 41 4.17 3.99 2.10
C PHE A 41 3.11 4.97 1.61
N PHE A 42 2.06 5.15 2.39
CA PHE A 42 0.96 6.02 2.01
C PHE A 42 1.39 7.48 2.03
N GLN A 43 2.08 7.93 3.05
CA GLN A 43 2.58 9.30 3.17
C GLN A 43 3.65 9.60 2.13
N GLY A 44 4.46 8.63 1.76
CA GLY A 44 5.47 8.76 0.72
C GLY A 44 4.95 8.75 -0.70
N LYS A 45 3.63 8.61 -0.90
CA LYS A 45 2.99 8.57 -2.22
C LYS A 45 3.60 7.50 -3.13
N LYS A 46 3.73 6.29 -2.61
CA LYS A 46 4.31 5.16 -3.34
C LYS A 46 3.26 4.49 -4.23
N TYR A 47 2.92 5.14 -5.32
CA TYR A 47 1.97 4.60 -6.30
C TYR A 47 2.61 3.46 -7.10
N VAL A 48 1.77 2.53 -7.53
CA VAL A 48 2.17 1.37 -8.32
C VAL A 48 1.29 1.25 -9.56
N ILE A 49 1.91 1.05 -10.71
CA ILE A 49 1.20 0.67 -11.93
C ILE A 49 1.52 -0.80 -12.21
N ASN A 50 0.48 -1.61 -12.28
CA ASN A 50 0.61 -3.03 -12.58
C ASN A 50 -0.60 -3.49 -13.39
N ARG A 51 -0.35 -4.23 -14.48
CA ARG A 51 -1.39 -4.72 -15.39
C ARG A 51 -2.33 -3.63 -15.89
N GLY A 52 -1.79 -2.42 -16.14
CA GLY A 52 -2.55 -1.28 -16.63
C GLY A 52 -3.38 -0.57 -15.57
N ARG A 53 -3.25 -0.91 -14.30
CA ARG A 53 -3.98 -0.30 -13.20
C ARG A 53 -3.04 0.46 -12.27
N LEU A 54 -3.46 1.68 -11.89
CA LEU A 54 -2.76 2.51 -10.91
C LEU A 54 -3.35 2.27 -9.53
N TYR A 55 -2.51 1.89 -8.58
CA TYR A 55 -2.87 1.67 -7.18
C TYR A 55 -2.16 2.67 -6.27
N THR A 56 -2.77 2.95 -5.13
CA THR A 56 -2.25 3.93 -4.17
C THR A 56 -1.13 3.40 -3.28
N CYS A 57 -0.97 2.07 -3.20
CA CYS A 57 0.18 1.46 -2.56
C CYS A 57 0.40 0.03 -3.04
N THR A 58 1.59 -0.51 -2.84
CA THR A 58 1.96 -1.85 -3.29
C THR A 58 1.15 -2.95 -2.63
N ARG A 59 0.78 -2.79 -1.36
CA ARG A 59 -0.04 -3.77 -0.65
C ARG A 59 -1.46 -3.78 -1.16
N ALA A 60 -2.01 -2.61 -1.49
CA ALA A 60 -3.33 -2.53 -2.11
C ALA A 60 -3.32 -3.25 -3.47
N ALA A 61 -2.30 -3.04 -4.27
CA ALA A 61 -2.15 -3.73 -5.55
C ALA A 61 -2.16 -5.24 -5.37
N TYR A 62 -1.36 -5.77 -4.49
CA TYR A 62 -1.29 -7.21 -4.22
C TYR A 62 -2.64 -7.76 -3.74
N ARG A 63 -3.22 -7.15 -2.71
CA ARG A 63 -4.46 -7.63 -2.10
C ARG A 63 -5.63 -7.63 -3.06
N ILE A 64 -5.72 -6.60 -3.89
CA ILE A 64 -6.79 -6.48 -4.89
C ILE A 64 -6.57 -7.48 -6.02
N GLN A 65 -5.37 -7.58 -6.57
CA GLN A 65 -5.06 -8.50 -7.66
C GLN A 65 -5.23 -9.97 -7.26
N GLU A 66 -4.88 -10.31 -6.04
CA GLU A 66 -5.00 -11.67 -5.52
C GLU A 66 -6.37 -11.97 -4.89
N ASN A 67 -7.28 -11.01 -4.90
CA ASN A 67 -8.63 -11.14 -4.33
C ASN A 67 -8.65 -11.57 -2.86
N VAL A 68 -7.67 -11.12 -2.07
CA VAL A 68 -7.59 -11.46 -0.64
C VAL A 68 -8.38 -10.49 0.25
N ILE A 69 -8.85 -9.37 -0.33
CA ILE A 69 -9.76 -8.43 0.34
C ILE A 69 -10.90 -8.07 -0.62
N PRO A 70 -12.09 -7.71 -0.10
CA PRO A 70 -13.15 -7.14 -0.93
C PRO A 70 -12.75 -5.75 -1.43
N TYR A 71 -13.16 -5.40 -2.64
CA TYR A 71 -12.88 -4.09 -3.22
C TYR A 71 -13.93 -3.70 -4.25
N THR A 72 -13.96 -2.41 -4.58
CA THR A 72 -14.77 -1.85 -5.68
C THR A 72 -13.84 -1.22 -6.72
N ASP A 73 -14.39 -0.86 -7.88
CA ASP A 73 -13.61 -0.22 -8.95
C ASP A 73 -13.03 1.15 -8.56
N ASP A 74 -13.50 1.72 -7.46
CA ASP A 74 -12.96 2.98 -6.92
C ASP A 74 -11.58 2.81 -6.27
N ALA A 75 -11.16 1.57 -6.02
CA ALA A 75 -9.88 1.30 -5.34
C ALA A 75 -8.65 1.50 -6.24
N PHE A 76 -8.83 1.60 -7.54
CA PHE A 76 -7.74 1.77 -8.51
C PHE A 76 -8.22 2.55 -9.73
N LEU A 77 -7.28 3.01 -10.55
CA LEU A 77 -7.56 3.61 -11.85
C LEU A 77 -7.11 2.66 -12.95
N ASP A 78 -8.05 2.24 -13.80
CA ASP A 78 -7.76 1.43 -14.99
C ASP A 78 -7.30 2.34 -16.13
N LEU A 79 -6.01 2.32 -16.42
CA LEU A 79 -5.40 3.17 -17.47
C LEU A 79 -5.67 2.65 -18.88
N LEU A 80 -6.12 1.40 -19.02
CA LEU A 80 -6.37 0.76 -20.30
C LEU A 80 -7.85 0.75 -20.69
N ASP A 81 -8.71 1.37 -19.89
CA ASP A 81 -10.15 1.44 -20.21
C ASP A 81 -10.39 2.52 -21.27
N ASP A 82 -10.67 2.06 -22.50
CA ASP A 82 -10.95 2.92 -23.65
C ASP A 82 -12.39 3.44 -23.68
N GLU A 83 -13.29 2.88 -22.85
CA GLU A 83 -14.71 3.21 -22.86
C GLU A 83 -15.02 4.47 -22.05
N VAL A 84 -14.10 4.91 -21.22
CA VAL A 84 -14.26 6.13 -20.40
C VAL A 84 -13.54 7.31 -21.00
N SER A 85 -14.05 8.51 -20.74
CA SER A 85 -13.41 9.74 -21.23
C SER A 85 -12.12 10.06 -20.48
N VAL A 86 -11.25 10.85 -21.10
CA VAL A 86 -10.03 11.37 -20.47
C VAL A 86 -10.38 12.20 -19.23
N GLU A 87 -11.48 12.96 -19.29
CA GLU A 87 -11.95 13.74 -18.16
C GLU A 87 -12.34 12.86 -16.98
N PHE A 88 -13.05 11.76 -17.23
CA PHE A 88 -13.39 10.79 -16.18
C PHE A 88 -12.14 10.21 -15.53
N GLN A 89 -11.16 9.80 -16.33
CA GLN A 89 -9.89 9.26 -15.83
C GLN A 89 -9.14 10.30 -14.99
N ARG A 90 -9.11 11.54 -15.45
CA ARG A 90 -8.45 12.65 -14.74
C ARG A 90 -9.09 12.92 -13.39
N ASN A 91 -10.42 12.94 -13.35
CA ASN A 91 -11.17 13.14 -12.11
C ASN A 91 -10.95 12.00 -11.13
N LYS A 92 -10.96 10.76 -11.61
CA LYS A 92 -10.69 9.59 -10.78
C LYS A 92 -9.24 9.59 -10.26
N LEU A 93 -8.29 9.97 -11.08
CA LEU A 93 -6.89 10.14 -10.66
C LEU A 93 -6.78 11.17 -9.53
N ASN A 94 -7.42 12.34 -9.69
CA ASN A 94 -7.42 13.36 -8.65
C ASN A 94 -8.02 12.84 -7.34
N THR A 95 -9.10 12.08 -7.41
CA THR A 95 -9.71 11.46 -6.22
C THR A 95 -8.74 10.52 -5.52
N LEU A 96 -8.03 9.68 -6.28
CA LEU A 96 -7.03 8.75 -5.73
C LEU A 96 -5.83 9.49 -5.12
N LEU A 97 -5.34 10.55 -5.78
CA LEU A 97 -4.21 11.33 -5.31
C LEU A 97 -4.51 12.10 -4.02
N ASN A 98 -5.78 12.49 -3.81
CA ASN A 98 -6.23 13.24 -2.65
C ASN A 98 -6.87 12.36 -1.57
N ALA A 99 -6.93 11.05 -1.79
CA ALA A 99 -7.48 10.12 -0.81
C ALA A 99 -6.64 10.13 0.47
N ARG A 100 -7.31 10.04 1.61
CA ARG A 100 -6.67 10.00 2.94
C ARG A 100 -6.35 8.58 3.38
N SER A 101 -6.92 7.60 2.71
CA SER A 101 -6.65 6.17 2.95
C SER A 101 -7.01 5.38 1.69
N THR A 102 -6.65 4.12 1.68
CA THR A 102 -7.09 3.16 0.66
C THR A 102 -7.86 2.03 1.33
N ILE A 103 -8.65 1.29 0.57
CA ILE A 103 -9.41 0.15 1.10
C ILE A 103 -8.49 -0.87 1.80
N SER A 104 -7.27 -1.03 1.33
CA SER A 104 -6.29 -1.93 1.95
C SER A 104 -5.89 -1.50 3.36
N CYS A 105 -6.04 -0.22 3.73
CA CYS A 105 -5.72 0.26 5.07
C CYS A 105 -6.56 -0.41 6.15
N ALA A 106 -7.79 -0.80 5.82
CA ALA A 106 -8.66 -1.52 6.75
C ALA A 106 -8.10 -2.88 7.17
N TYR A 107 -7.26 -3.46 6.35
CA TYR A 107 -6.68 -4.81 6.53
C TYR A 107 -5.19 -4.77 6.82
N CYS A 108 -4.65 -3.61 7.22
CA CYS A 108 -3.21 -3.39 7.25
C CYS A 108 -2.75 -2.78 8.56
N ASP A 109 -1.56 -3.17 9.01
CA ASP A 109 -0.87 -2.50 10.13
C ASP A 109 -0.01 -1.33 9.66
N GLY A 110 0.07 -1.10 8.35
CA GLY A 110 0.86 -0.04 7.77
C GLY A 110 2.36 -0.32 7.79
N LEU A 111 3.13 0.68 7.41
CA LEU A 111 4.59 0.69 7.53
C LEU A 111 4.94 1.73 8.60
N THR A 112 4.92 1.30 9.85
CA THR A 112 5.21 2.11 11.04
C THR A 112 6.20 1.37 11.94
N GLU A 113 6.72 2.06 12.93
CA GLU A 113 7.56 1.43 13.95
C GLU A 113 6.81 0.38 14.78
N LYS A 114 5.49 0.52 14.87
CA LYS A 114 4.62 -0.39 15.61
C LYS A 114 4.13 -1.59 14.80
N SER A 115 4.40 -1.61 13.50
CA SER A 115 3.99 -2.71 12.64
C SER A 115 4.68 -4.01 13.07
N VAL A 116 3.94 -5.13 12.93
CA VAL A 116 4.49 -6.46 13.25
C VAL A 116 5.69 -6.73 12.37
N LYS A 117 6.81 -7.08 12.98
CA LYS A 117 8.06 -7.36 12.29
C LYS A 117 8.18 -8.83 11.95
N TYR A 118 8.84 -9.09 10.84
CA TYR A 118 9.17 -10.43 10.41
C TYR A 118 10.68 -10.59 10.35
N ARG A 119 11.14 -11.80 10.61
CA ARG A 119 12.56 -12.10 10.53
C ARG A 119 13.07 -11.91 9.09
N ALA A 120 14.14 -11.16 8.92
CA ALA A 120 14.77 -10.97 7.62
C ALA A 120 15.29 -12.32 7.09
N ALA A 121 15.23 -12.49 5.76
CA ALA A 121 15.81 -13.67 5.12
C ALA A 121 17.33 -13.73 5.37
N GLU A 122 17.83 -14.92 5.70
CA GLU A 122 19.26 -15.13 5.83
C GLU A 122 19.89 -15.29 4.44
N GLN A 123 21.00 -14.63 4.24
CA GLN A 123 21.82 -14.87 3.04
C GLN A 123 22.78 -16.00 3.33
N LEU A 124 22.71 -17.01 2.50
CA LEU A 124 23.61 -18.17 2.56
C LEU A 124 24.91 -17.91 1.79
#